data_df68292f2e68ba47f2c520f2f6c853cd
#
_entry.id   df68292f2e68ba47f2c520f2f6c853cd
#
_cell.length_a   1.000
_cell.length_b   1.000
_cell.length_c   1.000
_cell.angle_alpha   90.00
_cell.angle_beta   90.00
_cell.angle_gamma   90.00
#
_symmetry.space_group_name_H-M   'P 1'
#
loop_
_entity.id
_entity.type
_entity.pdbx_description
1 polymer ?
#
loop_
_entity_poly.entity_id
_entity_poly.type
_entity_poly.pdbx_seq_one_letter_code
_entity_poly.pdbx_strand_id
1 'polypeptide(L)'
;MGKYLFLLLLSFSFCNAQALLELRIKRQLRKIPAFEEAFVGLSVSELEISKPIVSINEAKYMTPASNTKLLTYLGAIQNFDSLPSLYYSVKNDSVILFKSSGYPLLLHPFYSDPKLSTFFKQDYNFEYVTPSVDPKPQGPGWSWDDYSYYYASQRSAFPIYGNAVGITNVNNEIKTIPSGFEFTLNSDSLAPVALRAKDANRF
;
A
#
# COMPACT_ATOMS: atom_id res chain seq x y z
N MET A 1 -25.64 51.55 -17.61
CA MET A 1 -24.26 51.27 -17.95
C MET A 1 -23.40 50.90 -16.73
N GLY A 2 -23.47 51.58 -15.59
CA GLY A 2 -22.58 51.31 -14.43
C GLY A 2 -22.67 49.91 -13.81
N LYS A 3 -23.88 49.28 -13.78
CA LYS A 3 -24.05 47.93 -13.19
C LYS A 3 -23.32 46.86 -13.99
N TYR A 4 -23.28 46.91 -15.30
CA TYR A 4 -22.60 45.95 -16.16
C TYR A 4 -21.07 46.13 -16.11
N LEU A 5 -20.59 47.36 -15.96
CA LEU A 5 -19.18 47.66 -15.78
C LEU A 5 -18.65 47.10 -14.44
N PHE A 6 -19.45 47.19 -13.37
CA PHE A 6 -19.11 46.63 -12.07
C PHE A 6 -19.05 45.10 -12.08
N LEU A 7 -20.01 44.42 -12.74
CA LEU A 7 -20.00 42.99 -12.94
C LEU A 7 -18.79 42.52 -13.79
N LEU A 8 -18.42 43.29 -14.79
CA LEU A 8 -17.27 42.97 -15.64
C LEU A 8 -15.94 43.18 -14.88
N LEU A 9 -15.83 44.17 -14.02
CA LEU A 9 -14.68 44.36 -13.12
C LEU A 9 -14.59 43.24 -12.07
N LEU A 10 -15.70 42.78 -11.51
CA LEU A 10 -15.74 41.64 -10.58
C LEU A 10 -15.27 40.36 -11.25
N SER A 11 -15.73 40.07 -12.46
CA SER A 11 -15.32 38.84 -13.18
C SER A 11 -13.82 38.87 -13.57
N PHE A 12 -13.27 40.04 -13.89
CA PHE A 12 -11.84 40.24 -14.11
C PHE A 12 -10.99 40.02 -12.86
N SER A 13 -11.53 40.41 -11.69
CA SER A 13 -10.84 40.23 -10.40
C SER A 13 -10.73 38.74 -10.00
N PHE A 14 -11.76 37.94 -10.25
CA PHE A 14 -11.72 36.48 -9.97
C PHE A 14 -10.75 35.73 -10.86
N CYS A 15 -10.69 36.07 -12.16
CA CYS A 15 -9.76 35.45 -13.09
C CYS A 15 -8.29 35.74 -12.73
N ASN A 16 -8.00 36.94 -12.24
CA ASN A 16 -6.66 37.31 -11.79
C ASN A 16 -6.26 36.64 -10.46
N ALA A 17 -7.21 36.40 -9.53
CA ALA A 17 -6.93 35.77 -8.25
C ALA A 17 -6.43 34.32 -8.40
N GLN A 18 -7.03 33.56 -9.31
CA GLN A 18 -6.64 32.17 -9.58
C GLN A 18 -5.23 32.11 -10.21
N ALA A 19 -4.95 32.94 -11.21
CA ALA A 19 -3.64 33.02 -11.83
C ALA A 19 -2.53 33.45 -10.83
N LEU A 20 -2.85 34.39 -9.94
CA LEU A 20 -1.94 34.84 -8.88
C LEU A 20 -1.66 33.71 -7.86
N LEU A 21 -2.67 32.92 -7.50
CA LEU A 21 -2.51 31.76 -6.62
C LEU A 21 -1.57 30.71 -7.23
N GLU A 22 -1.79 30.36 -8.49
CA GLU A 22 -0.94 29.43 -9.23
C GLU A 22 0.51 29.91 -9.31
N LEU A 23 0.73 31.18 -9.64
CA LEU A 23 2.06 31.78 -9.68
C LEU A 23 2.73 31.76 -8.29
N ARG A 24 1.98 32.03 -7.23
CA ARG A 24 2.49 31.97 -5.85
C ARG A 24 2.93 30.56 -5.49
N ILE A 25 2.12 29.54 -5.81
CA ILE A 25 2.46 28.14 -5.57
C ILE A 25 3.69 27.74 -6.36
N LYS A 26 3.76 28.02 -7.66
CA LYS A 26 4.95 27.77 -8.50
C LYS A 26 6.21 28.39 -7.90
N ARG A 27 6.10 29.63 -7.39
CA ARG A 27 7.23 30.31 -6.73
C ARG A 27 7.65 29.66 -5.43
N GLN A 28 6.71 29.13 -4.64
CA GLN A 28 7.04 28.42 -3.40
C GLN A 28 7.68 27.07 -3.69
N LEU A 29 7.17 26.31 -4.66
CA LEU A 29 7.76 25.04 -5.07
C LEU A 29 9.22 25.21 -5.51
N ARG A 30 9.52 26.23 -6.30
CA ARG A 30 10.90 26.52 -6.74
C ARG A 30 11.89 26.88 -5.63
N LYS A 31 11.40 27.21 -4.43
CA LYS A 31 12.26 27.48 -3.26
C LYS A 31 12.70 26.21 -2.54
N ILE A 32 12.12 25.08 -2.87
CA ILE A 32 12.43 23.78 -2.28
C ILE A 32 13.45 23.10 -3.20
N PRO A 33 14.70 22.87 -2.75
CA PRO A 33 15.77 22.34 -3.61
C PRO A 33 15.39 21.03 -4.29
N ALA A 34 14.64 20.16 -3.61
CA ALA A 34 14.18 18.89 -4.18
C ALA A 34 13.27 19.05 -5.41
N PHE A 35 12.66 20.22 -5.63
CA PHE A 35 11.78 20.50 -6.77
C PHE A 35 12.44 21.38 -7.84
N GLU A 36 13.68 21.78 -7.66
CA GLU A 36 14.38 22.64 -8.61
C GLU A 36 14.56 21.93 -9.97
N GLU A 37 14.94 20.66 -9.93
CA GLU A 37 15.13 19.81 -11.11
C GLU A 37 14.00 18.78 -11.31
N ALA A 38 13.03 18.72 -10.42
CA ALA A 38 11.95 17.75 -10.49
C ALA A 38 10.85 18.15 -11.48
N PHE A 39 10.29 17.16 -12.16
CA PHE A 39 9.07 17.35 -12.94
C PHE A 39 7.86 17.23 -12.01
N VAL A 40 7.20 18.37 -11.77
CA VAL A 40 6.09 18.46 -10.80
C VAL A 40 4.75 18.57 -11.51
N GLY A 41 3.79 17.75 -11.13
CA GLY A 41 2.37 17.87 -11.47
C GLY A 41 1.56 18.18 -10.22
N LEU A 42 0.65 19.14 -10.33
CA LEU A 42 -0.26 19.52 -9.25
C LEU A 42 -1.61 19.90 -9.83
N SER A 43 -2.67 19.29 -9.30
CA SER A 43 -4.05 19.69 -9.54
C SER A 43 -4.77 19.82 -8.20
N VAL A 44 -5.41 20.94 -7.96
CA VAL A 44 -6.19 21.22 -6.76
C VAL A 44 -7.59 21.62 -7.20
N SER A 45 -8.60 20.85 -6.78
CA SER A 45 -10.00 21.08 -7.11
C SER A 45 -10.87 21.00 -5.85
N GLU A 46 -11.97 21.71 -5.85
CA GLU A 46 -13.06 21.43 -4.89
C GLU A 46 -13.82 20.17 -5.32
N LEU A 47 -14.37 19.45 -4.35
CA LEU A 47 -15.04 18.15 -4.61
C LEU A 47 -16.19 18.24 -5.60
N GLU A 48 -16.90 19.38 -5.61
CA GLU A 48 -18.08 19.57 -6.45
C GLU A 48 -17.80 20.37 -7.73
N ILE A 49 -16.57 20.84 -7.91
CA ILE A 49 -16.19 21.69 -9.04
C ILE A 49 -15.27 20.93 -9.97
N SER A 50 -15.72 20.71 -11.21
CA SER A 50 -14.96 19.97 -12.22
C SER A 50 -13.68 20.69 -12.69
N LYS A 51 -13.59 22.01 -12.51
CA LYS A 51 -12.45 22.79 -12.96
C LYS A 51 -11.46 22.99 -11.82
N PRO A 52 -10.16 22.68 -11.98
CA PRO A 52 -9.18 22.88 -10.94
C PRO A 52 -8.97 24.36 -10.62
N ILE A 53 -8.80 24.66 -9.33
CA ILE A 53 -8.41 25.98 -8.83
C ILE A 53 -6.94 26.26 -9.17
N VAL A 54 -6.10 25.25 -9.09
CA VAL A 54 -4.68 25.29 -9.47
C VAL A 54 -4.37 24.09 -10.34
N SER A 55 -3.65 24.34 -11.44
CA SER A 55 -3.26 23.33 -12.41
C SER A 55 -1.82 23.58 -12.86
N ILE A 56 -0.93 22.62 -12.54
CA ILE A 56 0.45 22.62 -12.98
C ILE A 56 0.74 21.27 -13.62
N ASN A 57 0.99 21.22 -14.91
CA ASN A 57 1.29 19.98 -15.64
C ASN A 57 0.26 18.85 -15.42
N GLU A 58 -0.99 19.16 -15.10
CA GLU A 58 -2.02 18.16 -14.75
C GLU A 58 -2.33 17.16 -15.86
N ALA A 59 -2.21 17.59 -17.12
CA ALA A 59 -2.43 16.78 -18.31
C ALA A 59 -1.18 16.02 -18.79
N LYS A 60 -0.08 16.08 -18.04
CA LYS A 60 1.14 15.35 -18.39
C LYS A 60 1.15 13.97 -17.77
N TYR A 61 1.68 13.02 -18.54
CA TYR A 61 1.89 11.66 -18.04
C TYR A 61 3.00 11.65 -16.99
N MET A 62 2.73 10.95 -15.89
CA MET A 62 3.67 10.75 -14.78
C MET A 62 3.64 9.29 -14.37
N THR A 63 4.74 8.78 -13.85
CA THR A 63 4.79 7.44 -13.27
C THR A 63 3.95 7.42 -12.00
N PRO A 64 2.85 6.65 -11.94
CA PRO A 64 1.90 6.71 -10.84
C PRO A 64 2.42 6.08 -9.56
N ALA A 65 3.43 5.22 -9.65
CA ALA A 65 3.94 4.43 -8.52
C ALA A 65 2.78 3.83 -7.70
N SER A 66 2.82 3.95 -6.36
CA SER A 66 1.77 3.44 -5.47
C SER A 66 0.40 4.11 -5.62
N ASN A 67 0.29 5.23 -6.33
CA ASN A 67 -1.01 5.85 -6.62
C ASN A 67 -1.90 4.95 -7.48
N THR A 68 -1.33 3.98 -8.21
CA THR A 68 -2.09 2.94 -8.92
C THR A 68 -3.02 2.17 -7.98
N LYS A 69 -2.68 2.04 -6.69
CA LYS A 69 -3.51 1.38 -5.67
C LYS A 69 -4.87 2.06 -5.47
N LEU A 70 -4.95 3.37 -5.72
CA LEU A 70 -6.23 4.10 -5.65
C LEU A 70 -7.22 3.61 -6.70
N LEU A 71 -6.74 3.32 -7.91
CA LEU A 71 -7.58 2.76 -8.99
C LEU A 71 -8.01 1.33 -8.67
N THR A 72 -7.09 0.51 -8.14
CA THR A 72 -7.40 -0.85 -7.68
C THR A 72 -8.43 -0.83 -6.56
N TYR A 73 -8.27 0.07 -5.60
CA TYR A 73 -9.22 0.25 -4.49
C TYR A 73 -10.59 0.70 -5.00
N LEU A 74 -10.65 1.68 -5.89
CA LEU A 74 -11.89 2.13 -6.51
C LEU A 74 -12.60 0.97 -7.23
N GLY A 75 -11.87 0.20 -8.03
CA GLY A 75 -12.42 -0.98 -8.70
C GLY A 75 -12.94 -2.02 -7.70
N ALA A 76 -12.26 -2.21 -6.58
CA ALA A 76 -12.69 -3.16 -5.55
C ALA A 76 -14.00 -2.71 -4.88
N ILE A 77 -14.09 -1.47 -4.40
CA ILE A 77 -15.31 -0.99 -3.70
C ILE A 77 -16.54 -0.87 -4.61
N GLN A 78 -16.32 -0.72 -5.93
CA GLN A 78 -17.43 -0.69 -6.89
C GLN A 78 -17.97 -2.09 -7.24
N ASN A 79 -17.19 -3.15 -7.04
CA ASN A 79 -17.55 -4.50 -7.47
C ASN A 79 -17.77 -5.48 -6.32
N PHE A 80 -17.33 -5.14 -5.11
CA PHE A 80 -17.42 -6.04 -3.96
C PHE A 80 -17.91 -5.30 -2.72
N ASP A 81 -18.98 -5.80 -2.10
CA ASP A 81 -19.44 -5.31 -0.80
C ASP A 81 -18.52 -5.78 0.33
N SER A 82 -17.97 -6.99 0.20
CA SER A 82 -17.03 -7.59 1.14
C SER A 82 -16.14 -8.61 0.45
N LEU A 83 -14.97 -8.84 1.01
CA LEU A 83 -14.07 -9.92 0.60
C LEU A 83 -13.99 -10.95 1.72
N PRO A 84 -14.19 -12.25 1.43
CA PRO A 84 -14.05 -13.28 2.43
C PRO A 84 -12.59 -13.42 2.86
N SER A 85 -12.35 -13.56 4.17
CA SER A 85 -11.00 -13.86 4.67
C SER A 85 -10.61 -15.33 4.45
N LEU A 86 -11.57 -16.22 4.50
CA LEU A 86 -11.41 -17.65 4.19
C LEU A 86 -12.77 -18.27 3.84
N TYR A 87 -12.72 -19.46 3.29
CA TYR A 87 -13.89 -20.33 3.09
C TYR A 87 -13.74 -21.55 3.99
N TYR A 88 -14.80 -22.00 4.62
CA TYR A 88 -14.73 -23.19 5.45
C TYR A 88 -15.97 -24.09 5.33
N SER A 89 -15.81 -25.34 5.70
CA SER A 89 -16.89 -26.32 5.88
C SER A 89 -16.62 -27.18 7.11
N VAL A 90 -17.67 -27.50 7.83
CA VAL A 90 -17.58 -28.43 8.98
C VAL A 90 -17.61 -29.83 8.45
N LYS A 91 -16.55 -30.60 8.69
CA LYS A 91 -16.44 -32.02 8.27
C LYS A 91 -17.14 -32.93 9.26
N ASN A 92 -17.01 -32.65 10.55
CA ASN A 92 -17.69 -33.31 11.65
C ASN A 92 -17.63 -32.41 12.90
N ASP A 93 -18.10 -32.92 14.04
CA ASP A 93 -18.17 -32.14 15.29
C ASP A 93 -16.84 -31.62 15.83
N SER A 94 -15.72 -32.06 15.28
CA SER A 94 -14.38 -31.72 15.77
C SER A 94 -13.42 -31.22 14.67
N VAL A 95 -13.84 -31.22 13.40
CA VAL A 95 -12.96 -30.90 12.27
C VAL A 95 -13.58 -29.88 11.36
N ILE A 96 -12.86 -28.78 11.12
CA ILE A 96 -13.18 -27.76 10.12
C ILE A 96 -12.15 -27.82 8.98
N LEU A 97 -12.64 -28.01 7.76
CA LEU A 97 -11.85 -27.84 6.55
C LEU A 97 -11.90 -26.38 6.14
N PHE A 98 -10.75 -25.79 5.81
CA PHE A 98 -10.75 -24.41 5.34
C PHE A 98 -9.81 -24.17 4.15
N LYS A 99 -10.18 -23.18 3.33
CA LYS A 99 -9.38 -22.65 2.22
C LYS A 99 -9.14 -21.17 2.46
N SER A 100 -7.93 -20.72 2.20
CA SER A 100 -7.64 -19.29 2.17
C SER A 100 -8.22 -18.64 0.91
N SER A 101 -8.61 -17.38 1.03
CA SER A 101 -8.95 -16.50 -0.09
C SER A 101 -7.75 -15.72 -0.64
N GLY A 102 -6.56 -15.91 -0.06
CA GLY A 102 -5.40 -15.05 -0.25
C GLY A 102 -5.41 -13.81 0.65
N TYR A 103 -6.34 -13.77 1.63
CA TYR A 103 -6.47 -12.66 2.58
C TYR A 103 -5.22 -12.50 3.45
N PRO A 104 -4.54 -11.32 3.47
CA PRO A 104 -3.19 -11.20 3.99
C PRO A 104 -3.10 -10.83 5.48
N LEU A 105 -4.23 -10.65 6.19
CA LEU A 105 -4.21 -10.05 7.53
C LEU A 105 -4.13 -11.04 8.69
N LEU A 106 -4.01 -12.35 8.43
CA LEU A 106 -3.83 -13.32 9.50
C LEU A 106 -2.47 -13.09 10.18
N LEU A 107 -2.52 -12.70 11.46
CA LEU A 107 -1.34 -12.36 12.28
C LEU A 107 -0.44 -11.31 11.63
N HIS A 108 -0.99 -10.42 10.81
CA HIS A 108 -0.21 -9.38 10.16
C HIS A 108 0.40 -8.43 11.21
N PRO A 109 1.70 -8.07 11.12
CA PRO A 109 2.39 -7.31 12.18
C PRO A 109 1.88 -5.87 12.36
N PHE A 110 1.29 -5.27 11.31
CA PHE A 110 0.81 -3.89 11.33
C PHE A 110 -0.72 -3.77 11.35
N TYR A 111 -1.44 -4.82 10.98
CA TYR A 111 -2.89 -4.81 10.87
C TYR A 111 -3.48 -6.01 11.59
N SER A 112 -4.43 -5.77 12.48
CA SER A 112 -5.09 -6.83 13.24
C SER A 112 -6.44 -7.18 12.64
N ASP A 113 -6.69 -8.48 12.46
CA ASP A 113 -8.03 -9.00 12.24
C ASP A 113 -8.41 -9.92 13.42
N PRO A 114 -9.08 -9.37 14.45
CA PRO A 114 -9.46 -10.15 15.62
C PRO A 114 -10.49 -11.25 15.31
N LYS A 115 -11.34 -11.07 14.29
CA LYS A 115 -12.35 -12.08 13.91
C LYS A 115 -11.68 -13.33 13.36
N LEU A 116 -10.70 -13.18 12.47
CA LEU A 116 -9.98 -14.30 11.89
C LEU A 116 -9.12 -15.00 12.94
N SER A 117 -8.46 -14.24 13.80
CA SER A 117 -7.69 -14.80 14.92
C SER A 117 -8.58 -15.57 15.91
N THR A 118 -9.80 -15.07 16.19
CA THR A 118 -10.77 -15.74 17.05
C THR A 118 -11.32 -17.00 16.40
N PHE A 119 -11.50 -17.01 15.08
CA PHE A 119 -11.94 -18.21 14.36
C PHE A 119 -11.01 -19.39 14.60
N PHE A 120 -9.68 -19.18 14.51
CA PHE A 120 -8.69 -20.25 14.73
C PHE A 120 -8.45 -20.61 16.20
N LYS A 121 -9.05 -19.89 17.15
CA LYS A 121 -8.99 -20.20 18.59
C LYS A 121 -10.15 -21.08 19.08
N GLN A 122 -11.09 -21.40 18.20
CA GLN A 122 -12.19 -22.32 18.54
C GLN A 122 -11.64 -23.72 18.75
N ASP A 123 -12.36 -24.51 19.55
CA ASP A 123 -11.98 -25.90 19.89
C ASP A 123 -12.33 -26.86 18.73
N TYR A 124 -11.63 -26.70 17.62
CA TYR A 124 -11.70 -27.55 16.44
C TYR A 124 -10.30 -27.90 15.93
N ASN A 125 -10.19 -29.04 15.29
CA ASN A 125 -9.04 -29.34 14.45
C ASN A 125 -9.24 -28.70 13.08
N PHE A 126 -8.32 -27.83 12.70
CA PHE A 126 -8.37 -27.12 11.42
C PHE A 126 -7.52 -27.85 10.38
N GLU A 127 -8.14 -28.31 9.31
CA GLU A 127 -7.48 -28.92 8.16
C GLU A 127 -7.44 -27.93 7.00
N TYR A 128 -6.23 -27.53 6.61
CA TYR A 128 -6.04 -26.64 5.45
C TYR A 128 -6.17 -27.42 4.14
N VAL A 129 -7.07 -26.99 3.29
CA VAL A 129 -7.23 -27.51 1.94
C VAL A 129 -6.38 -26.66 1.00
N THR A 130 -5.27 -27.21 0.56
CA THR A 130 -4.35 -26.54 -0.36
C THR A 130 -5.02 -26.28 -1.71
N PRO A 131 -4.77 -25.15 -2.37
CA PRO A 131 -5.25 -24.91 -3.72
C PRO A 131 -4.55 -25.85 -4.71
N SER A 132 -5.22 -26.14 -5.81
CA SER A 132 -4.65 -26.97 -6.88
C SER A 132 -3.49 -26.28 -7.62
N VAL A 133 -3.42 -24.96 -7.55
CA VAL A 133 -2.36 -24.15 -8.14
C VAL A 133 -1.96 -23.06 -7.14
N ASP A 134 -0.71 -23.07 -6.73
CA ASP A 134 -0.15 -21.99 -5.92
C ASP A 134 0.08 -20.73 -6.77
N PRO A 135 -0.14 -19.53 -6.22
CA PRO A 135 0.22 -18.31 -6.90
C PRO A 135 1.73 -18.24 -7.12
N LYS A 136 2.13 -17.74 -8.29
CA LYS A 136 3.56 -17.45 -8.50
C LYS A 136 4.06 -16.52 -7.39
N PRO A 137 5.21 -16.80 -6.77
CA PRO A 137 5.72 -16.01 -5.64
C PRO A 137 5.86 -14.52 -5.95
N GLN A 138 6.15 -14.17 -7.18
CA GLN A 138 6.31 -12.79 -7.64
C GLN A 138 5.27 -12.45 -8.69
N GLY A 139 4.78 -11.20 -8.66
CA GLY A 139 3.87 -10.66 -9.66
C GLY A 139 4.59 -10.30 -10.96
N PRO A 140 3.86 -10.26 -12.10
CA PRO A 140 4.41 -9.72 -13.33
C PRO A 140 4.91 -8.28 -13.13
N GLY A 141 6.10 -7.97 -13.66
CA GLY A 141 6.67 -6.63 -13.60
C GLY A 141 7.25 -6.22 -12.23
N TRP A 142 7.29 -7.12 -11.25
CA TRP A 142 7.99 -6.84 -10.00
C TRP A 142 9.47 -6.66 -10.25
N SER A 143 10.04 -5.58 -9.72
CA SER A 143 11.48 -5.32 -9.82
C SER A 143 12.25 -6.35 -9.00
N TRP A 144 13.30 -6.90 -9.59
CA TRP A 144 14.19 -7.83 -8.90
C TRP A 144 14.95 -7.17 -7.74
N ASP A 145 15.21 -5.86 -7.87
CA ASP A 145 15.90 -5.08 -6.84
C ASP A 145 15.03 -4.85 -5.59
N ASP A 146 13.71 -4.94 -5.73
CA ASP A 146 12.77 -4.80 -4.61
C ASP A 146 12.69 -6.05 -3.72
N TYR A 147 13.28 -7.17 -4.13
CA TYR A 147 13.14 -8.46 -3.46
C TYR A 147 13.48 -8.44 -1.97
N SER A 148 14.47 -7.63 -1.58
CA SER A 148 14.92 -7.52 -0.18
C SER A 148 14.00 -6.66 0.70
N TYR A 149 13.03 -5.95 0.14
CA TYR A 149 12.17 -5.07 0.90
C TYR A 149 10.88 -5.76 1.36
N TYR A 150 10.38 -5.37 2.52
CA TYR A 150 9.18 -5.95 3.12
C TYR A 150 7.93 -5.85 2.24
N TYR A 151 7.83 -4.80 1.41
CA TYR A 151 6.69 -4.59 0.51
C TYR A 151 6.71 -5.50 -0.72
N ALA A 152 7.81 -6.20 -0.96
CA ALA A 152 7.97 -7.19 -2.03
C ALA A 152 7.96 -8.62 -1.50
N SER A 153 7.33 -8.87 -0.35
CA SER A 153 7.13 -10.22 0.17
C SER A 153 6.45 -11.11 -0.88
N GLN A 154 6.88 -12.37 -0.95
CA GLN A 154 6.33 -13.32 -1.93
C GLN A 154 4.83 -13.53 -1.71
N ARG A 155 4.11 -13.74 -2.78
CA ARG A 155 2.71 -14.14 -2.72
C ARG A 155 2.62 -15.61 -2.31
N SER A 156 1.62 -15.93 -1.51
CA SER A 156 1.25 -17.30 -1.18
C SER A 156 -0.26 -17.46 -1.22
N ALA A 157 -0.71 -18.70 -1.31
CA ALA A 157 -2.15 -18.99 -1.25
C ALA A 157 -2.73 -18.72 0.14
N PHE A 158 -1.93 -18.82 1.19
CA PHE A 158 -2.34 -18.55 2.57
C PHE A 158 -1.28 -17.68 3.27
N PRO A 159 -1.36 -16.35 3.10
CA PRO A 159 -0.44 -15.43 3.75
C PRO A 159 -0.64 -15.42 5.27
N ILE A 160 0.45 -15.57 6.01
CA ILE A 160 0.49 -15.45 7.48
C ILE A 160 1.63 -14.47 7.79
N TYR A 161 1.43 -13.58 8.75
CA TYR A 161 2.39 -12.51 9.10
C TYR A 161 2.76 -11.62 7.91
N GLY A 162 1.86 -11.49 6.91
CA GLY A 162 2.14 -10.76 5.68
C GLY A 162 3.21 -11.40 4.79
N ASN A 163 3.50 -12.70 4.98
CA ASN A 163 4.61 -13.43 4.36
C ASN A 163 5.98 -12.78 4.60
N ALA A 164 6.14 -12.12 5.72
CA ALA A 164 7.38 -11.49 6.13
C ALA A 164 7.75 -11.88 7.57
N VAL A 165 9.04 -11.86 7.88
CA VAL A 165 9.52 -12.00 9.25
C VAL A 165 9.86 -10.60 9.78
N GLY A 166 9.21 -10.21 10.86
CA GLY A 166 9.57 -8.99 11.58
C GLY A 166 10.83 -9.22 12.42
N ILE A 167 11.79 -8.31 12.33
CA ILE A 167 13.00 -8.34 13.14
C ILE A 167 13.02 -7.08 14.01
N THR A 168 13.17 -7.24 15.31
CA THR A 168 13.29 -6.14 16.27
C THR A 168 14.52 -6.32 17.12
N ASN A 169 15.21 -5.23 17.41
CA ASN A 169 16.31 -5.20 18.38
C ASN A 169 15.84 -4.45 19.63
N VAL A 170 15.72 -5.17 20.74
CA VAL A 170 15.34 -4.61 22.04
C VAL A 170 16.45 -4.93 23.04
N ASN A 171 17.12 -3.91 23.56
CA ASN A 171 18.22 -4.06 24.50
C ASN A 171 19.36 -4.98 24.00
N ASN A 172 19.74 -4.88 22.76
CA ASN A 172 20.71 -5.74 22.06
C ASN A 172 20.27 -7.21 21.94
N GLU A 173 19.03 -7.52 22.22
CA GLU A 173 18.43 -8.82 21.94
C GLU A 173 17.61 -8.75 20.66
N ILE A 174 17.94 -9.57 19.69
CA ILE A 174 17.20 -9.63 18.42
C ILE A 174 16.05 -10.61 18.58
N LYS A 175 14.84 -10.13 18.31
CA LYS A 175 13.62 -10.94 18.34
C LYS A 175 12.99 -10.98 16.96
N THR A 176 12.47 -12.16 16.59
CA THR A 176 11.74 -12.35 15.34
C THR A 176 10.25 -12.56 15.60
N ILE A 177 9.42 -12.10 14.64
CA ILE A 177 7.98 -12.33 14.61
C ILE A 177 7.63 -12.90 13.23
N PRO A 178 7.19 -14.17 13.13
CA PRO A 178 7.08 -15.15 14.20
C PRO A 178 8.44 -15.54 14.82
N SER A 179 8.42 -16.05 16.05
CA SER A 179 9.61 -16.54 16.73
C SER A 179 10.15 -17.82 16.10
N GLY A 180 11.43 -18.12 16.30
CA GLY A 180 12.05 -19.36 15.87
C GLY A 180 12.71 -19.31 14.48
N PHE A 181 12.80 -18.15 13.87
CA PHE A 181 13.61 -17.96 12.66
C PHE A 181 15.08 -17.76 13.01
N GLU A 182 15.94 -18.55 12.38
CA GLU A 182 17.37 -18.37 12.47
C GLU A 182 17.81 -17.26 11.50
N PHE A 183 18.76 -16.44 11.92
CA PHE A 183 19.35 -15.39 11.11
C PHE A 183 20.84 -15.30 11.38
N THR A 184 21.58 -14.83 10.41
CA THR A 184 23.01 -14.58 10.52
C THR A 184 23.23 -13.06 10.59
N LEU A 185 23.92 -12.60 11.64
CA LEU A 185 24.34 -11.21 11.73
C LEU A 185 25.65 -11.04 10.95
N ASN A 186 25.63 -10.17 9.95
CA ASN A 186 26.84 -9.73 9.27
C ASN A 186 27.33 -8.44 9.93
N SER A 187 28.49 -8.50 10.58
CA SER A 187 29.09 -7.37 11.28
C SER A 187 29.68 -6.28 10.38
N ASP A 188 29.79 -6.55 9.07
CA ASP A 188 30.49 -5.68 8.12
C ASP A 188 29.62 -4.59 7.50
N SER A 189 28.33 -4.53 7.82
CA SER A 189 27.47 -3.48 7.30
C SER A 189 27.45 -2.26 8.21
N LEU A 190 27.78 -1.11 7.65
CA LEU A 190 27.69 0.20 8.32
C LEU A 190 26.24 0.60 8.67
N ALA A 191 25.25 -0.15 8.23
CA ALA A 191 23.85 0.01 8.61
C ALA A 191 23.23 -1.37 8.86
N PRO A 192 22.50 -1.56 9.98
CA PRO A 192 21.78 -2.80 10.24
C PRO A 192 20.57 -2.89 9.32
N VAL A 193 20.74 -3.45 8.15
CA VAL A 193 19.65 -3.72 7.20
C VAL A 193 19.44 -5.23 7.17
N ALA A 194 18.25 -5.66 7.55
CA ALA A 194 17.85 -7.05 7.35
C ALA A 194 17.56 -7.25 5.86
N LEU A 195 18.42 -8.01 5.19
CA LEU A 195 18.25 -8.32 3.78
C LEU A 195 17.87 -9.79 3.62
N ARG A 196 16.89 -10.02 2.77
CA ARG A 196 16.48 -11.36 2.40
C ARG A 196 17.45 -11.95 1.37
N ALA A 197 17.98 -13.14 1.62
CA ALA A 197 18.81 -13.85 0.65
C ALA A 197 18.02 -14.24 -0.60
N LYS A 198 18.58 -14.06 -1.79
CA LYS A 198 17.89 -14.32 -3.08
C LYS A 198 17.77 -15.80 -3.40
N ASP A 199 18.64 -16.63 -2.88
CA ASP A 199 18.78 -18.06 -3.14
C ASP A 199 18.20 -18.95 -2.03
N ALA A 200 17.89 -18.36 -0.90
CA ALA A 200 17.30 -19.04 0.24
C ALA A 200 16.31 -18.11 0.96
N ASN A 201 15.28 -18.67 1.56
CA ASN A 201 14.33 -17.90 2.36
C ASN A 201 14.94 -17.56 3.74
N ARG A 202 16.10 -16.89 3.72
CA ARG A 202 16.87 -16.47 4.91
C ARG A 202 16.99 -14.95 4.93
N PHE A 203 17.00 -14.38 6.12
CA PHE A 203 17.21 -12.96 6.37
C PHE A 203 18.55 -12.71 7.01
#